data_7a4d17aebf3721918aa8d75506252c50
#
_entry.id   7a4d17aebf3721918aa8d75506252c50
#
_cell.length_a   1.000
_cell.length_b   1.000
_cell.length_c   1.000
_cell.angle_alpha   90.00
_cell.angle_beta   90.00
_cell.angle_gamma   90.00
#
_symmetry.space_group_name_H-M   'P 1'
#
loop_
_entity.id
_entity.type
_entity.pdbx_description
1 polymer ?
#
loop_
_entity_poly.entity_id
_entity_poly.type
_entity_poly.pdbx_seq_one_letter_code
_entity_poly.pdbx_strand_id
1 'polypeptide(L)'
;MKILDTEDKIIKILKSNTEMMMTEEDKLTHKNSTHCRFCHKELNGDSVRDHCHVTGKYRGASHNKCNINFKETPEEKRRVISIPVFFHNLTGYDGHLIIKGLNDKKFGNIRMIAQNFEKYMTFQVRHLKFLDSFNFLSSSLDKLSSNLAQEGEHKFNNTLNNITDQEQRNLLLRKGVYPYEYITNKEVFEETQLPPIEKFYSSLNECSISESDYQHAQDVWNKFNIKNIGEYHDLYLKTDVLILADVFENFINTAVEFYNLDPCHYLTLPNFAWDAMLRKTEIELDQLTDIDKYQMIEKGLRGGISMITHRHGEANNKYLKDYDPSKESTYLSYLDANNLYGWAMIQQLPESNFNFVDKELSEILSTDDDDNHGYIVEVDLHYPKELHDLHNDYPLAPEQMIVNDNDLSAYQLDLKNKMELKNSKVGKLVPNLNDKKRYVLHYRNLKYYLDKGLIVTKLHRVLQFTQSNWLKTYIDFNTNQRAKAKNSFEKDFFKLMNNAVFGKTMENVRNHSDIQLINDGDKFTKLASKPKYKSCVIFDENLVAVECHKTTVKLNKPNSN
;
A
#
# COMPACT_ATOMS: atom_id res chain seq x y z
N MET A 1 14.54 -16.06 -21.80
CA MET A 1 15.27 -17.34 -21.64
C MET A 1 16.03 -17.38 -20.30
N LYS A 2 16.98 -16.52 -20.02
CA LYS A 2 17.76 -16.55 -18.75
C LYS A 2 16.95 -16.62 -17.46
N ILE A 3 15.83 -15.90 -17.34
CA ILE A 3 14.99 -15.90 -16.12
C ILE A 3 14.30 -17.26 -15.89
N LEU A 4 13.90 -17.97 -16.95
CA LEU A 4 13.30 -19.29 -16.85
C LEU A 4 14.33 -20.36 -16.44
N ASP A 5 15.58 -20.23 -16.93
CA ASP A 5 16.68 -21.12 -16.51
C ASP A 5 17.01 -20.90 -15.01
N THR A 6 16.90 -19.67 -14.53
CA THR A 6 17.06 -19.34 -13.12
C THR A 6 15.91 -19.90 -12.28
N GLU A 7 14.66 -19.76 -12.76
CA GLU A 7 13.48 -20.37 -12.15
C GLU A 7 13.67 -21.87 -11.95
N ASP A 8 14.07 -22.59 -12.99
CA ASP A 8 14.26 -24.05 -12.95
C ASP A 8 15.36 -24.45 -11.95
N LYS A 9 16.45 -23.68 -11.84
CA LYS A 9 17.49 -23.88 -10.82
C LYS A 9 16.94 -23.69 -9.41
N ILE A 10 16.19 -22.60 -9.15
CA ILE A 10 15.60 -22.31 -7.85
C ILE A 10 14.60 -23.43 -7.47
N ILE A 11 13.74 -23.84 -8.40
CA ILE A 11 12.78 -24.93 -8.15
C ILE A 11 13.50 -26.24 -7.80
N LYS A 12 14.62 -26.54 -8.45
CA LYS A 12 15.44 -27.72 -8.12
C LYS A 12 15.98 -27.63 -6.69
N ILE A 13 16.47 -26.46 -6.27
CA ILE A 13 16.92 -26.22 -4.89
C ILE A 13 15.76 -26.36 -3.89
N LEU A 14 14.63 -25.71 -4.15
CA LEU A 14 13.45 -25.75 -3.26
C LEU A 14 12.83 -27.15 -3.13
N LYS A 15 13.02 -28.01 -4.13
CA LYS A 15 12.62 -29.43 -4.11
C LYS A 15 13.69 -30.37 -3.58
N SER A 16 14.86 -29.87 -3.21
CA SER A 16 15.92 -30.69 -2.60
C SER A 16 15.45 -31.20 -1.22
N ASN A 17 15.96 -32.37 -0.85
CA ASN A 17 15.72 -32.96 0.47
C ASN A 17 17.09 -33.18 1.12
N THR A 18 17.61 -32.17 1.77
CA THR A 18 18.88 -32.20 2.49
C THR A 18 18.67 -32.92 3.82
N GLU A 19 19.55 -33.85 4.15
CA GLU A 19 19.53 -34.54 5.44
C GLU A 19 19.63 -33.54 6.60
N MET A 20 18.95 -33.88 7.68
CA MET A 20 18.91 -33.03 8.87
C MET A 20 20.30 -32.96 9.54
N MET A 21 20.76 -31.75 9.73
CA MET A 21 21.96 -31.44 10.50
C MET A 21 21.58 -30.86 11.87
N MET A 22 22.10 -31.45 12.94
CA MET A 22 21.88 -30.96 14.31
C MET A 22 23.21 -30.72 15.00
N THR A 23 23.36 -29.54 15.56
CA THR A 23 24.47 -29.21 16.48
C THR A 23 24.21 -29.86 17.85
N GLU A 24 25.21 -29.89 18.73
CA GLU A 24 25.02 -30.37 20.10
C GLU A 24 24.04 -29.50 20.88
N GLU A 25 24.01 -28.19 20.58
CA GLU A 25 23.05 -27.25 21.14
C GLU A 25 21.63 -27.56 20.67
N ASP A 26 21.43 -27.88 19.37
CA ASP A 26 20.14 -28.29 18.83
C ASP A 26 19.62 -29.58 19.50
N LYS A 27 20.50 -30.55 19.75
CA LYS A 27 20.16 -31.79 20.45
C LYS A 27 19.71 -31.53 21.87
N LEU A 28 20.41 -30.63 22.58
CA LEU A 28 20.05 -30.23 23.94
C LEU A 28 18.74 -29.46 23.97
N THR A 29 18.56 -28.52 23.05
CA THR A 29 17.31 -27.76 22.87
C THR A 29 16.13 -28.70 22.59
N HIS A 30 16.29 -29.67 21.71
CA HIS A 30 15.24 -30.66 21.43
C HIS A 30 14.88 -31.48 22.66
N LYS A 31 15.89 -31.95 23.41
CA LYS A 31 15.68 -32.74 24.63
C LYS A 31 14.93 -31.98 25.72
N ASN A 32 15.18 -30.67 25.82
CA ASN A 32 14.58 -29.80 26.84
C ASN A 32 13.26 -29.18 26.40
N SER A 33 12.85 -29.37 25.15
CA SER A 33 11.60 -28.81 24.62
C SER A 33 10.38 -29.52 25.21
N THR A 34 9.50 -28.76 25.84
CA THR A 34 8.26 -29.24 26.46
C THR A 34 7.03 -28.96 25.59
N HIS A 35 7.12 -28.00 24.67
CA HIS A 35 5.99 -27.53 23.86
C HIS A 35 6.28 -27.66 22.36
N CYS A 36 5.24 -27.94 21.59
CA CYS A 36 5.30 -28.02 20.14
C CYS A 36 5.52 -26.64 19.53
N ARG A 37 6.52 -26.51 18.64
CA ARG A 37 6.81 -25.24 17.96
C ARG A 37 5.67 -24.71 17.06
N PHE A 38 4.73 -25.57 16.65
CA PHE A 38 3.64 -25.19 15.75
C PHE A 38 2.35 -24.81 16.48
N CYS A 39 1.89 -25.65 17.40
CA CYS A 39 0.62 -25.45 18.09
C CYS A 39 0.78 -24.94 19.52
N HIS A 40 2.01 -24.78 20.00
CA HIS A 40 2.37 -24.30 21.35
C HIS A 40 1.78 -25.12 22.53
N LYS A 41 1.21 -26.29 22.25
CA LYS A 41 0.72 -27.24 23.27
C LYS A 41 1.85 -28.15 23.72
N GLU A 42 1.71 -28.69 24.94
CA GLU A 42 2.66 -29.64 25.52
C GLU A 42 2.85 -30.88 24.62
N LEU A 43 4.09 -31.30 24.44
CA LEU A 43 4.46 -32.42 23.58
C LEU A 43 4.02 -33.77 24.14
N ASN A 44 3.91 -33.93 25.46
CA ASN A 44 3.41 -35.13 26.15
C ASN A 44 4.01 -36.44 25.60
N GLY A 45 5.30 -36.47 25.25
CA GLY A 45 5.99 -37.62 24.70
C GLY A 45 5.92 -37.78 23.17
N ASP A 46 5.03 -37.04 22.48
CA ASP A 46 4.99 -36.99 21.02
C ASP A 46 5.91 -35.88 20.50
N SER A 47 7.21 -36.15 20.48
CA SER A 47 8.23 -35.18 20.06
C SER A 47 9.00 -35.70 18.86
N VAL A 48 8.79 -35.06 17.70
CA VAL A 48 9.61 -35.28 16.49
C VAL A 48 10.45 -34.07 16.16
N ARG A 49 11.55 -34.30 15.44
CA ARG A 49 12.48 -33.26 15.03
C ARG A 49 12.03 -32.64 13.72
N ASP A 50 11.68 -31.34 13.75
CA ASP A 50 11.41 -30.61 12.53
C ASP A 50 12.66 -29.94 12.00
N HIS A 51 12.86 -29.95 10.67
CA HIS A 51 14.02 -29.34 10.01
C HIS A 51 13.66 -28.76 8.65
N CYS A 52 14.49 -27.86 8.16
CA CYS A 52 14.37 -27.31 6.82
C CYS A 52 14.89 -28.30 5.77
N HIS A 53 14.05 -28.78 4.87
CA HIS A 53 14.43 -29.74 3.83
C HIS A 53 15.41 -29.17 2.81
N VAL A 54 15.49 -27.83 2.65
CA VAL A 54 16.42 -27.17 1.75
C VAL A 54 17.82 -27.07 2.37
N THR A 55 17.90 -26.69 3.65
CA THR A 55 19.19 -26.43 4.32
C THR A 55 19.63 -27.53 5.26
N GLY A 56 18.77 -28.47 5.60
CA GLY A 56 19.01 -29.49 6.63
C GLY A 56 18.96 -28.96 8.07
N LYS A 57 18.81 -27.65 8.28
CA LYS A 57 18.88 -27.02 9.61
C LYS A 57 17.70 -27.41 10.49
N TYR A 58 17.98 -27.85 11.72
CA TYR A 58 16.98 -28.12 12.74
C TYR A 58 16.17 -26.84 13.08
N ARG A 59 14.87 -26.98 13.27
CA ARG A 59 13.96 -25.86 13.51
C ARG A 59 13.22 -25.93 14.86
N GLY A 60 13.13 -27.12 15.47
CA GLY A 60 12.50 -27.27 16.78
C GLY A 60 11.78 -28.61 16.96
N ALA A 61 11.28 -28.84 18.18
CA ALA A 61 10.47 -30.00 18.52
C ALA A 61 9.00 -29.77 18.14
N SER A 62 8.32 -30.80 17.65
CA SER A 62 6.91 -30.72 17.26
C SER A 62 6.20 -32.04 17.49
N HIS A 63 4.85 -32.01 17.65
CA HIS A 63 4.08 -33.24 17.53
C HIS A 63 4.23 -33.84 16.14
N ASN A 64 4.20 -35.15 16.04
CA ASN A 64 4.27 -35.85 14.76
C ASN A 64 3.16 -35.37 13.80
N LYS A 65 1.92 -35.30 14.29
CA LYS A 65 0.77 -34.79 13.51
C LYS A 65 0.98 -33.33 13.06
N CYS A 66 1.52 -32.46 13.91
CA CYS A 66 1.79 -31.06 13.56
C CYS A 66 2.88 -30.95 12.49
N ASN A 67 3.94 -31.78 12.61
CA ASN A 67 5.03 -31.82 11.63
C ASN A 67 4.56 -32.29 10.25
N ILE A 68 3.74 -33.35 10.21
CA ILE A 68 3.15 -33.88 8.98
C ILE A 68 2.15 -32.90 8.37
N ASN A 69 1.23 -32.35 9.18
CA ASN A 69 0.21 -31.43 8.72
C ASN A 69 0.77 -30.08 8.25
N PHE A 70 1.88 -29.63 8.80
CA PHE A 70 2.55 -28.42 8.33
C PHE A 70 2.92 -28.48 6.83
N LYS A 71 3.18 -29.69 6.31
CA LYS A 71 3.43 -29.93 4.88
C LYS A 71 2.22 -30.41 4.10
N GLU A 72 1.15 -30.81 4.76
CA GLU A 72 0.09 -31.61 4.16
C GLU A 72 -1.31 -31.02 4.28
N THR A 73 -1.47 -29.74 4.57
CA THR A 73 -2.81 -29.16 4.38
C THR A 73 -3.19 -29.32 2.91
N PRO A 74 -4.45 -29.65 2.61
CA PRO A 74 -4.94 -29.78 1.22
C PRO A 74 -4.69 -28.51 0.39
N GLU A 75 -4.59 -27.37 1.04
CA GLU A 75 -4.23 -26.09 0.43
C GLU A 75 -2.74 -25.99 0.11
N GLU A 76 -1.85 -26.52 0.95
CA GLU A 76 -0.40 -26.53 0.71
C GLU A 76 0.02 -27.53 -0.37
N LYS A 77 -0.66 -28.69 -0.46
CA LYS A 77 -0.50 -29.61 -1.62
C LYS A 77 -0.86 -28.95 -2.96
N ARG A 78 -1.69 -27.88 -2.93
CA ARG A 78 -2.08 -27.08 -4.10
C ARG A 78 -1.28 -25.78 -4.25
N ARG A 79 -0.48 -25.40 -3.25
CA ARG A 79 0.36 -24.20 -3.37
C ARG A 79 1.43 -24.48 -4.41
N VAL A 80 1.24 -23.85 -5.55
CA VAL A 80 2.30 -23.71 -6.55
C VAL A 80 3.42 -22.94 -5.87
N ILE A 81 4.64 -23.50 -5.85
CA ILE A 81 5.83 -22.76 -5.41
C ILE A 81 5.81 -21.43 -6.15
N SER A 82 5.89 -20.33 -5.41
CA SER A 82 5.89 -18.99 -5.97
C SER A 82 7.22 -18.32 -5.63
N ILE A 83 7.96 -17.94 -6.67
CA ILE A 83 9.22 -17.23 -6.56
C ILE A 83 8.91 -15.75 -6.78
N PRO A 84 9.03 -14.88 -5.75
CA PRO A 84 8.78 -13.45 -5.91
C PRO A 84 9.89 -12.82 -6.75
N VAL A 85 9.49 -11.96 -7.70
CA VAL A 85 10.37 -11.16 -8.54
C VAL A 85 9.95 -9.70 -8.37
N PHE A 86 10.75 -8.92 -7.69
CA PHE A 86 10.44 -7.53 -7.38
C PHE A 86 11.00 -6.57 -8.42
N PHE A 87 10.16 -5.63 -8.83
CA PHE A 87 10.50 -4.43 -9.58
C PHE A 87 10.11 -3.20 -8.76
N HIS A 88 10.69 -2.07 -9.07
CA HIS A 88 10.27 -0.79 -8.47
C HIS A 88 9.47 0.00 -9.50
N ASN A 89 8.17 0.21 -9.23
CA ASN A 89 7.19 0.77 -10.16
C ASN A 89 6.82 -0.16 -11.35
N LEU A 90 6.75 -1.47 -11.10
CA LEU A 90 6.29 -2.47 -12.07
C LEU A 90 4.95 -2.08 -12.69
N THR A 91 4.02 -1.64 -11.85
CA THR A 91 2.64 -1.28 -12.22
C THR A 91 2.59 -0.11 -13.21
N GLY A 92 3.51 0.84 -13.08
CA GLY A 92 3.54 2.05 -13.91
C GLY A 92 4.41 1.94 -15.15
N TYR A 93 5.33 0.97 -15.23
CA TYR A 93 6.31 0.92 -16.32
C TYR A 93 6.64 -0.49 -16.81
N ASP A 94 7.45 -1.28 -16.08
CA ASP A 94 8.02 -2.55 -16.59
C ASP A 94 6.97 -3.61 -16.92
N GLY A 95 5.84 -3.59 -16.22
CA GLY A 95 4.75 -4.54 -16.42
C GLY A 95 4.25 -4.58 -17.87
N HIS A 96 4.19 -3.45 -18.55
CA HIS A 96 3.77 -3.36 -19.94
C HIS A 96 4.72 -4.07 -20.90
N LEU A 97 6.04 -3.92 -20.66
CA LEU A 97 7.08 -4.52 -21.50
C LEU A 97 7.10 -6.04 -21.31
N ILE A 98 7.03 -6.50 -20.07
CA ILE A 98 7.06 -7.92 -19.73
C ILE A 98 5.82 -8.64 -20.29
N ILE A 99 4.63 -8.07 -20.12
CA ILE A 99 3.37 -8.69 -20.54
C ILE A 99 3.33 -8.89 -22.05
N LYS A 100 3.80 -7.93 -22.84
CA LYS A 100 3.89 -8.07 -24.29
C LYS A 100 4.74 -9.27 -24.72
N GLY A 101 5.73 -9.67 -23.91
CA GLY A 101 6.55 -10.85 -24.14
C GLY A 101 5.92 -12.19 -23.76
N LEU A 102 4.71 -12.20 -23.16
CA LEU A 102 4.03 -13.42 -22.68
C LEU A 102 3.07 -14.04 -23.71
N ASN A 103 3.25 -13.78 -24.97
CA ASN A 103 2.40 -14.22 -26.09
C ASN A 103 2.56 -15.71 -26.48
N ASP A 104 3.44 -16.47 -25.83
CA ASP A 104 3.71 -17.87 -26.15
C ASP A 104 2.97 -18.82 -25.19
N LYS A 105 2.33 -19.87 -25.72
CA LYS A 105 1.64 -20.92 -24.95
C LYS A 105 2.54 -21.66 -23.95
N LYS A 106 3.88 -21.63 -24.12
CA LYS A 106 4.84 -22.20 -23.15
C LYS A 106 4.77 -21.58 -21.76
N PHE A 107 4.26 -20.36 -21.64
CA PHE A 107 4.07 -19.70 -20.36
C PHE A 107 2.85 -20.23 -19.57
N GLY A 108 1.98 -21.02 -20.20
CA GLY A 108 0.81 -21.60 -19.57
C GLY A 108 -0.25 -20.55 -19.18
N ASN A 109 -0.96 -20.81 -18.10
CA ASN A 109 -1.97 -19.89 -17.59
C ASN A 109 -1.29 -18.72 -16.84
N ILE A 110 -1.54 -17.51 -17.30
CA ILE A 110 -1.09 -16.29 -16.62
C ILE A 110 -2.15 -15.90 -15.59
N ARG A 111 -1.77 -15.83 -14.32
CA ARG A 111 -2.63 -15.29 -13.26
C ARG A 111 -2.25 -13.85 -13.04
N MET A 112 -3.24 -12.96 -12.88
CA MET A 112 -2.95 -11.54 -12.67
C MET A 112 -4.01 -10.87 -11.79
N ILE A 113 -3.61 -9.75 -11.18
CA ILE A 113 -4.49 -8.77 -10.59
C ILE A 113 -4.19 -7.44 -11.26
N ALA A 114 -5.18 -6.92 -11.98
CA ALA A 114 -5.06 -5.65 -12.70
C ALA A 114 -6.01 -4.60 -12.12
N GLN A 115 -5.61 -3.35 -12.18
CA GLN A 115 -6.47 -2.21 -11.89
C GLN A 115 -7.28 -1.81 -13.14
N ASN A 116 -6.64 -1.87 -14.30
CA ASN A 116 -7.22 -1.65 -15.61
C ASN A 116 -6.36 -2.37 -16.66
N PHE A 117 -6.62 -2.16 -17.97
CA PHE A 117 -5.86 -2.78 -19.05
C PHE A 117 -4.39 -2.36 -19.13
N GLU A 118 -3.99 -1.30 -18.45
CA GLU A 118 -2.64 -0.76 -18.48
C GLU A 118 -1.87 -0.96 -17.18
N LYS A 119 -2.57 -1.14 -16.04
CA LYS A 119 -1.96 -1.19 -14.71
C LYS A 119 -2.14 -2.55 -14.06
N TYR A 120 -1.04 -3.24 -13.87
CA TYR A 120 -0.99 -4.60 -13.33
C TYR A 120 -0.30 -4.59 -11.96
N MET A 121 -1.06 -4.83 -10.89
CA MET A 121 -0.52 -4.89 -9.53
C MET A 121 0.42 -6.09 -9.34
N THR A 122 0.07 -7.22 -9.94
CA THR A 122 0.87 -8.45 -9.93
C THR A 122 0.43 -9.36 -11.05
N PHE A 123 1.35 -10.15 -11.54
CA PHE A 123 1.05 -11.29 -12.41
C PHE A 123 1.99 -12.44 -12.12
N GLN A 124 1.50 -13.66 -12.36
CA GLN A 124 2.26 -14.88 -12.16
C GLN A 124 2.31 -15.69 -13.44
N VAL A 125 3.52 -16.10 -13.78
CA VAL A 125 3.83 -16.94 -14.94
C VAL A 125 4.64 -18.13 -14.44
N ARG A 126 4.12 -19.36 -14.62
CA ARG A 126 4.69 -20.56 -14.02
C ARG A 126 4.87 -20.38 -12.50
N HIS A 127 6.11 -20.41 -12.00
CA HIS A 127 6.45 -20.19 -10.59
C HIS A 127 6.85 -18.75 -10.25
N LEU A 128 7.11 -17.91 -11.26
CA LEU A 128 7.53 -16.53 -11.06
C LEU A 128 6.32 -15.64 -10.78
N LYS A 129 6.33 -14.97 -9.64
CA LYS A 129 5.31 -13.99 -9.22
C LYS A 129 5.94 -12.60 -9.24
N PHE A 130 5.51 -11.77 -10.17
CA PHE A 130 6.01 -10.41 -10.36
C PHE A 130 5.27 -9.47 -9.40
N LEU A 131 6.03 -8.74 -8.61
CA LEU A 131 5.58 -7.87 -7.53
C LEU A 131 6.19 -6.49 -7.68
N ASP A 132 5.51 -5.49 -7.14
CA ASP A 132 5.93 -4.09 -7.17
C ASP A 132 6.36 -3.63 -5.78
N SER A 133 7.65 -3.38 -5.58
CA SER A 133 8.19 -2.85 -4.33
C SER A 133 7.71 -1.43 -4.03
N PHE A 134 7.30 -0.66 -5.06
CA PHE A 134 6.70 0.66 -4.88
C PHE A 134 5.37 0.61 -4.11
N ASN A 135 4.65 -0.52 -4.17
CA ASN A 135 3.44 -0.75 -3.38
C ASN A 135 3.70 -0.91 -1.87
N PHE A 136 4.97 -1.08 -1.47
CA PHE A 136 5.41 -1.13 -0.07
C PHE A 136 6.16 0.14 0.33
N LEU A 137 7.04 0.61 -0.55
CA LEU A 137 7.93 1.75 -0.35
C LEU A 137 7.68 2.78 -1.46
N SER A 138 6.64 3.59 -1.32
CA SER A 138 6.18 4.56 -2.32
C SER A 138 7.06 5.82 -2.39
N SER A 139 8.37 5.62 -2.65
CA SER A 139 9.36 6.69 -2.76
C SER A 139 10.35 6.34 -3.87
N SER A 140 11.07 7.32 -4.42
CA SER A 140 12.09 7.03 -5.43
C SER A 140 13.22 6.18 -4.85
N LEU A 141 13.85 5.35 -5.70
CA LEU A 141 15.00 4.53 -5.30
C LEU A 141 16.16 5.39 -4.77
N ASP A 142 16.34 6.58 -5.33
CA ASP A 142 17.33 7.55 -4.85
C ASP A 142 17.09 7.94 -3.41
N LYS A 143 15.86 8.32 -3.05
CA LYS A 143 15.50 8.67 -1.67
C LYS A 143 15.62 7.46 -0.73
N LEU A 144 15.20 6.27 -1.17
CA LEU A 144 15.29 5.06 -0.37
C LEU A 144 16.74 4.65 -0.09
N SER A 145 17.60 4.71 -1.11
CA SER A 145 19.03 4.43 -0.96
C SER A 145 19.73 5.46 -0.08
N SER A 146 19.42 6.74 -0.25
CA SER A 146 19.96 7.82 0.59
C SER A 146 19.56 7.67 2.07
N ASN A 147 18.33 7.24 2.34
CA ASN A 147 17.89 6.93 3.69
C ASN A 147 18.62 5.71 4.27
N LEU A 148 18.80 4.67 3.46
CA LEU A 148 19.51 3.45 3.88
C LEU A 148 21.00 3.73 4.16
N ALA A 149 21.64 4.58 3.37
CA ALA A 149 23.04 4.98 3.54
C ALA A 149 23.32 5.67 4.89
N GLN A 150 22.31 6.31 5.50
CA GLN A 150 22.43 6.88 6.85
C GLN A 150 22.63 5.81 7.93
N GLU A 151 22.27 4.55 7.66
CA GLU A 151 22.49 3.43 8.57
C GLU A 151 23.91 2.84 8.46
N GLY A 152 24.61 3.15 7.40
CA GLY A 152 25.98 2.73 7.13
C GLY A 152 26.14 1.74 5.99
N GLU A 153 27.36 1.61 5.52
CA GLU A 153 27.76 0.76 4.40
C GLU A 153 27.34 -0.72 4.56
N HIS A 154 27.31 -1.23 5.79
CA HIS A 154 26.98 -2.62 6.10
C HIS A 154 25.54 -3.02 5.69
N LYS A 155 24.71 -2.07 5.33
CA LYS A 155 23.35 -2.34 4.83
C LYS A 155 23.30 -2.65 3.32
N PHE A 156 24.39 -2.39 2.60
CA PHE A 156 24.50 -2.56 1.15
C PHE A 156 25.24 -3.85 0.78
N ASN A 157 24.88 -4.98 1.40
CA ASN A 157 25.56 -6.26 1.22
C ASN A 157 25.54 -6.74 -0.23
N ASN A 158 24.41 -6.65 -0.92
CA ASN A 158 24.28 -7.09 -2.31
C ASN A 158 25.09 -6.21 -3.26
N THR A 159 25.04 -4.89 -3.05
CA THR A 159 25.78 -3.93 -3.87
C THR A 159 27.29 -4.09 -3.71
N LEU A 160 27.77 -4.35 -2.51
CA LEU A 160 29.19 -4.31 -2.18
C LEU A 160 29.89 -5.67 -2.12
N ASN A 161 29.16 -6.79 -2.25
CA ASN A 161 29.69 -8.14 -2.05
C ASN A 161 30.94 -8.48 -2.88
N ASN A 162 31.08 -7.92 -4.08
CA ASN A 162 32.18 -8.23 -4.99
C ASN A 162 33.11 -7.04 -5.25
N ILE A 163 33.04 -5.98 -4.41
CA ILE A 163 33.81 -4.76 -4.59
C ILE A 163 34.75 -4.60 -3.41
N THR A 164 36.05 -4.70 -3.68
CA THR A 164 37.12 -4.64 -2.66
C THR A 164 37.64 -3.20 -2.45
N ASP A 165 37.60 -2.37 -3.48
CA ASP A 165 38.09 -0.98 -3.42
C ASP A 165 37.09 -0.09 -2.69
N GLN A 166 37.55 0.60 -1.63
CA GLN A 166 36.70 1.43 -0.77
C GLN A 166 36.14 2.67 -1.48
N GLU A 167 36.88 3.26 -2.41
CA GLU A 167 36.41 4.43 -3.16
C GLU A 167 35.33 4.03 -4.16
N GLN A 168 35.48 2.87 -4.82
CA GLN A 168 34.44 2.29 -5.65
C GLN A 168 33.16 2.00 -4.85
N ARG A 169 33.29 1.44 -3.63
CA ARG A 169 32.15 1.21 -2.73
C ARG A 169 31.40 2.48 -2.44
N ASN A 170 32.11 3.55 -2.04
CA ASN A 170 31.48 4.84 -1.69
C ASN A 170 30.70 5.44 -2.86
N LEU A 171 31.15 5.26 -4.10
CA LEU A 171 30.46 5.71 -5.30
C LEU A 171 29.16 4.94 -5.57
N LEU A 172 29.01 3.71 -5.08
CA LEU A 172 27.83 2.87 -5.33
C LEU A 172 26.80 2.89 -4.19
N LEU A 173 26.98 3.65 -3.12
CA LEU A 173 26.01 3.75 -2.01
C LEU A 173 24.82 4.68 -2.31
N ARG A 174 24.68 5.13 -3.52
CA ARG A 174 23.60 5.99 -3.98
C ARG A 174 23.15 5.58 -5.38
N LYS A 175 21.95 6.00 -5.76
CA LYS A 175 21.49 5.82 -7.13
C LYS A 175 22.46 6.49 -8.11
N GLY A 176 22.79 5.78 -9.19
CA GLY A 176 23.64 6.28 -10.26
C GLY A 176 22.99 7.45 -11.02
N VAL A 177 23.81 8.21 -11.72
CA VAL A 177 23.39 9.29 -12.61
C VAL A 177 23.40 8.79 -14.05
N TYR A 178 22.32 9.00 -14.81
CA TYR A 178 22.21 8.42 -16.14
C TYR A 178 21.52 9.35 -17.14
N PRO A 179 22.06 9.50 -18.38
CA PRO A 179 21.53 10.39 -19.41
C PRO A 179 20.44 9.69 -20.23
N TYR A 180 19.25 9.48 -19.63
CA TYR A 180 18.16 8.67 -20.23
C TYR A 180 17.76 9.09 -21.64
N GLU A 181 17.60 10.37 -21.91
CA GLU A 181 17.12 10.90 -23.18
C GLU A 181 18.21 10.97 -24.25
N TYR A 182 19.47 10.88 -23.86
CA TYR A 182 20.61 10.83 -24.76
C TYR A 182 20.75 9.47 -25.45
N ILE A 183 20.34 8.38 -24.77
CA ILE A 183 20.45 7.01 -25.29
C ILE A 183 19.29 6.72 -26.22
N THR A 184 19.39 7.13 -27.46
CA THR A 184 18.31 7.02 -28.48
C THR A 184 18.40 5.74 -29.33
N ASN A 185 19.60 5.16 -29.44
CA ASN A 185 19.90 3.99 -30.28
C ASN A 185 21.08 3.20 -29.71
N LYS A 186 21.44 2.06 -30.35
CA LYS A 186 22.51 1.19 -29.88
C LYS A 186 23.91 1.71 -30.17
N GLU A 187 24.05 2.55 -31.16
CA GLU A 187 25.34 3.14 -31.58
C GLU A 187 25.92 4.02 -30.48
N VAL A 188 25.06 4.67 -29.68
CA VAL A 188 25.47 5.49 -28.51
C VAL A 188 26.27 4.66 -27.49
N PHE A 189 26.01 3.36 -27.38
CA PHE A 189 26.75 2.50 -26.44
C PHE A 189 28.24 2.34 -26.79
N GLU A 190 28.62 2.61 -28.03
CA GLU A 190 30.03 2.52 -28.48
C GLU A 190 30.81 3.84 -28.23
N GLU A 191 30.14 4.90 -27.82
CA GLU A 191 30.79 6.18 -27.50
C GLU A 191 31.73 6.04 -26.30
N THR A 192 32.96 6.55 -26.43
CA THR A 192 34.05 6.37 -25.48
C THR A 192 34.19 7.46 -24.41
N GLN A 193 33.21 8.35 -24.33
CA GLN A 193 33.18 9.46 -23.38
C GLN A 193 31.78 9.68 -22.86
N LEU A 194 31.64 10.18 -21.62
CA LEU A 194 30.38 10.65 -21.10
C LEU A 194 29.90 11.88 -21.93
N PRO A 195 28.61 11.98 -22.25
CA PRO A 195 28.08 13.16 -22.88
C PRO A 195 28.21 14.37 -21.93
N PRO A 196 28.24 15.60 -22.46
CA PRO A 196 28.27 16.80 -21.64
C PRO A 196 27.03 16.94 -20.77
N ILE A 197 27.12 17.71 -19.67
CA ILE A 197 26.10 17.84 -18.62
C ILE A 197 24.71 18.20 -19.18
N GLU A 198 24.64 18.98 -20.27
CA GLU A 198 23.39 19.40 -20.91
C GLU A 198 22.59 18.20 -21.46
N LYS A 199 23.27 17.08 -21.76
CA LYS A 199 22.65 15.85 -22.28
C LYS A 199 22.03 14.97 -21.18
N PHE A 200 22.20 15.35 -19.92
CA PHE A 200 21.53 14.73 -18.79
C PHE A 200 20.21 15.44 -18.43
N TYR A 201 19.76 16.38 -19.24
CA TYR A 201 18.46 17.04 -19.08
C TYR A 201 17.32 16.02 -19.13
N SER A 202 16.34 16.20 -18.23
CA SER A 202 15.11 15.40 -18.19
C SER A 202 13.93 16.27 -18.60
N SER A 203 13.31 15.96 -19.73
CA SER A 203 12.10 16.65 -20.19
C SER A 203 10.90 16.33 -19.28
N LEU A 204 10.90 15.15 -18.65
CA LEU A 204 9.87 14.74 -17.69
C LEU A 204 9.86 15.59 -16.42
N ASN A 205 11.05 15.97 -15.93
CA ASN A 205 11.22 16.74 -14.71
C ASN A 205 11.50 18.24 -14.99
N GLU A 206 11.64 18.61 -16.27
CA GLU A 206 11.97 19.94 -16.76
C GLU A 206 13.24 20.53 -16.09
N CYS A 207 14.21 19.67 -15.76
CA CYS A 207 15.44 20.07 -15.10
C CYS A 207 16.66 19.29 -15.60
N SER A 208 17.83 19.90 -15.44
CA SER A 208 19.14 19.26 -15.63
C SER A 208 19.62 18.67 -14.31
N ILE A 209 20.66 17.83 -14.37
CA ILE A 209 21.34 17.34 -13.16
C ILE A 209 22.22 18.46 -12.57
N SER A 210 22.58 18.32 -11.29
CA SER A 210 23.53 19.20 -10.62
C SER A 210 24.97 18.98 -11.10
N GLU A 211 25.83 19.99 -10.96
CA GLU A 211 27.28 19.84 -11.20
C GLU A 211 27.88 18.71 -10.34
N SER A 212 27.43 18.55 -9.09
CA SER A 212 27.88 17.48 -8.20
C SER A 212 27.47 16.10 -8.70
N ASP A 213 26.28 15.95 -9.32
CA ASP A 213 25.85 14.68 -9.91
C ASP A 213 26.64 14.38 -11.19
N TYR A 214 26.94 15.39 -12.00
CA TYR A 214 27.79 15.18 -13.17
C TYR A 214 29.22 14.81 -12.77
N GLN A 215 29.79 15.45 -11.75
CA GLN A 215 31.09 15.05 -11.20
C GLN A 215 31.05 13.59 -10.70
N HIS A 216 30.00 13.21 -10.00
CA HIS A 216 29.83 11.82 -9.58
C HIS A 216 29.81 10.84 -10.77
N ALA A 217 29.12 11.16 -11.87
CA ALA A 217 29.14 10.34 -13.09
C ALA A 217 30.56 10.20 -13.66
N GLN A 218 31.34 11.29 -13.67
CA GLN A 218 32.75 11.28 -14.10
C GLN A 218 33.64 10.45 -13.16
N ASP A 219 33.44 10.57 -11.85
CA ASP A 219 34.19 9.81 -10.85
C ASP A 219 33.91 8.30 -10.99
N VAL A 220 32.64 7.91 -11.22
CA VAL A 220 32.28 6.52 -11.52
C VAL A 220 32.96 6.05 -12.80
N TRP A 221 32.90 6.84 -13.89
CA TRP A 221 33.54 6.51 -15.16
C TRP A 221 35.03 6.24 -14.98
N ASN A 222 35.74 7.14 -14.32
CA ASN A 222 37.17 7.06 -14.11
C ASN A 222 37.56 5.93 -13.15
N LYS A 223 36.86 5.81 -12.01
CA LYS A 223 37.22 4.84 -10.95
C LYS A 223 36.96 3.39 -11.34
N PHE A 224 35.95 3.15 -12.18
CA PHE A 224 35.66 1.82 -12.72
C PHE A 224 36.36 1.55 -14.06
N ASN A 225 37.21 2.47 -14.56
CA ASN A 225 37.93 2.36 -15.83
C ASN A 225 36.99 2.03 -17.01
N ILE A 226 35.84 2.68 -17.05
CA ILE A 226 34.82 2.48 -18.08
C ILE A 226 35.34 2.97 -19.43
N LYS A 227 35.12 2.18 -20.48
CA LYS A 227 35.66 2.42 -21.82
C LYS A 227 34.64 3.03 -22.77
N ASN A 228 33.37 2.75 -22.57
CA ASN A 228 32.29 3.25 -23.42
C ASN A 228 30.98 3.36 -22.64
N ILE A 229 29.99 4.04 -23.23
CA ILE A 229 28.66 4.25 -22.64
C ILE A 229 27.97 2.91 -22.34
N GLY A 230 28.21 1.85 -23.10
CA GLY A 230 27.66 0.52 -22.85
C GLY A 230 28.13 -0.09 -21.53
N GLU A 231 29.43 0.02 -21.20
CA GLU A 231 29.96 -0.41 -19.90
C GLU A 231 29.40 0.45 -18.74
N TYR A 232 29.23 1.74 -18.99
CA TYR A 232 28.59 2.65 -18.02
C TYR A 232 27.11 2.27 -17.76
N HIS A 233 26.38 1.97 -18.84
CA HIS A 233 25.01 1.47 -18.77
C HIS A 233 24.89 0.18 -17.97
N ASP A 234 25.75 -0.79 -18.24
CA ASP A 234 25.76 -2.08 -17.55
C ASP A 234 26.03 -1.92 -16.04
N LEU A 235 27.00 -1.08 -15.68
CA LEU A 235 27.30 -0.77 -14.28
C LEU A 235 26.11 -0.04 -13.62
N TYR A 236 25.54 0.97 -14.28
CA TYR A 236 24.39 1.70 -13.80
C TYR A 236 23.20 0.77 -13.51
N LEU A 237 22.82 -0.06 -14.50
CA LEU A 237 21.71 -1.00 -14.37
C LEU A 237 21.95 -2.02 -13.25
N LYS A 238 23.15 -2.58 -13.19
CA LYS A 238 23.53 -3.54 -12.15
C LYS A 238 23.44 -2.91 -10.76
N THR A 239 23.93 -1.69 -10.61
CA THR A 239 23.93 -0.96 -9.34
C THR A 239 22.50 -0.65 -8.90
N ASP A 240 21.64 -0.15 -9.77
CA ASP A 240 20.22 0.13 -9.45
C ASP A 240 19.48 -1.13 -8.97
N VAL A 241 19.69 -2.28 -9.62
CA VAL A 241 19.08 -3.56 -9.22
C VAL A 241 19.61 -4.02 -7.85
N LEU A 242 20.91 -3.91 -7.60
CA LEU A 242 21.50 -4.32 -6.33
C LEU A 242 21.10 -3.42 -5.17
N ILE A 243 21.04 -2.10 -5.39
CA ILE A 243 20.53 -1.14 -4.41
C ILE A 243 19.06 -1.44 -4.08
N LEU A 244 18.24 -1.75 -5.08
CA LEU A 244 16.85 -2.13 -4.83
C LEU A 244 16.78 -3.40 -3.98
N ALA A 245 17.63 -4.38 -4.22
CA ALA A 245 17.72 -5.59 -3.40
C ALA A 245 18.10 -5.25 -1.95
N ASP A 246 19.12 -4.43 -1.72
CA ASP A 246 19.54 -4.02 -0.38
C ASP A 246 18.45 -3.25 0.38
N VAL A 247 17.78 -2.30 -0.28
CA VAL A 247 16.66 -1.54 0.30
C VAL A 247 15.52 -2.48 0.69
N PHE A 248 15.15 -3.39 -0.20
CA PHE A 248 14.00 -4.26 0.04
C PHE A 248 14.32 -5.38 1.05
N GLU A 249 15.53 -5.90 1.07
CA GLU A 249 15.99 -6.82 2.12
C GLU A 249 16.00 -6.16 3.50
N ASN A 250 16.44 -4.91 3.60
CA ASN A 250 16.36 -4.18 4.85
C ASN A 250 14.90 -4.00 5.31
N PHE A 251 13.98 -3.72 4.37
CA PHE A 251 12.54 -3.68 4.66
C PHE A 251 12.01 -5.04 5.15
N ILE A 252 12.39 -6.16 4.51
CA ILE A 252 12.01 -7.51 4.94
C ILE A 252 12.54 -7.80 6.34
N ASN A 253 13.82 -7.52 6.60
CA ASN A 253 14.46 -7.78 7.89
C ASN A 253 13.77 -7.01 9.01
N THR A 254 13.48 -5.72 8.80
CA THR A 254 12.72 -4.88 9.73
C THR A 254 11.31 -5.43 9.97
N ALA A 255 10.62 -5.84 8.93
CA ALA A 255 9.28 -6.39 9.02
C ALA A 255 9.24 -7.72 9.81
N VAL A 256 10.20 -8.61 9.54
CA VAL A 256 10.33 -9.89 10.26
C VAL A 256 10.71 -9.66 11.72
N GLU A 257 11.62 -8.75 12.01
CA GLU A 257 12.06 -8.41 13.37
C GLU A 257 10.89 -7.92 14.24
N PHE A 258 10.11 -6.96 13.74
CA PHE A 258 9.08 -6.31 14.56
C PHE A 258 7.70 -6.99 14.52
N TYR A 259 7.38 -7.71 13.44
CA TYR A 259 6.05 -8.33 13.27
C TYR A 259 6.09 -9.84 13.04
N ASN A 260 7.27 -10.44 12.83
CA ASN A 260 7.46 -11.85 12.50
C ASN A 260 6.61 -12.27 11.27
N LEU A 261 6.53 -11.40 10.26
CA LEU A 261 5.85 -11.59 8.99
C LEU A 261 6.79 -11.21 7.84
N ASP A 262 6.77 -12.02 6.77
CA ASP A 262 7.58 -11.76 5.57
C ASP A 262 6.73 -11.01 4.52
N PRO A 263 7.12 -9.76 4.15
CA PRO A 263 6.43 -8.97 3.12
C PRO A 263 6.32 -9.64 1.75
N CYS A 264 7.18 -10.59 1.41
CA CYS A 264 7.13 -11.33 0.14
C CYS A 264 5.84 -12.13 -0.08
N HIS A 265 5.08 -12.40 0.98
CA HIS A 265 3.77 -13.04 0.90
C HIS A 265 2.64 -12.08 0.53
N TYR A 266 2.87 -10.78 0.53
CA TYR A 266 1.87 -9.74 0.33
C TYR A 266 2.00 -9.04 -1.02
N LEU A 267 0.98 -8.30 -1.41
CA LEU A 267 0.97 -7.53 -2.67
C LEU A 267 1.21 -6.03 -2.42
N THR A 268 0.81 -5.55 -1.26
CA THR A 268 0.87 -4.13 -0.91
C THR A 268 1.10 -3.96 0.59
N LEU A 269 1.64 -2.81 0.97
CA LEU A 269 1.82 -2.46 2.38
C LEU A 269 0.52 -2.47 3.20
N PRO A 270 -0.64 -1.97 2.70
CA PRO A 270 -1.89 -2.10 3.46
C PRO A 270 -2.29 -3.53 3.80
N ASN A 271 -2.06 -4.50 2.89
CA ASN A 271 -2.33 -5.91 3.18
C ASN A 271 -1.38 -6.47 4.24
N PHE A 272 -0.10 -6.14 4.15
CA PHE A 272 0.91 -6.51 5.13
C PHE A 272 0.61 -5.89 6.52
N ALA A 273 0.35 -4.58 6.55
CA ALA A 273 0.08 -3.86 7.80
C ALA A 273 -1.20 -4.36 8.51
N TRP A 274 -2.19 -4.79 7.75
CA TRP A 274 -3.41 -5.39 8.30
C TRP A 274 -3.13 -6.69 9.05
N ASP A 275 -2.38 -7.61 8.45
CA ASP A 275 -2.01 -8.86 9.12
C ASP A 275 -1.05 -8.64 10.29
N ALA A 276 -0.12 -7.68 10.15
CA ALA A 276 0.76 -7.26 11.23
C ALA A 276 -0.03 -6.71 12.43
N MET A 277 -1.07 -5.93 12.16
CA MET A 277 -1.99 -5.40 13.16
C MET A 277 -2.78 -6.52 13.85
N LEU A 278 -3.40 -7.42 13.10
CA LEU A 278 -4.14 -8.55 13.68
C LEU A 278 -3.24 -9.43 14.55
N ARG A 279 -2.00 -9.69 14.08
CA ARG A 279 -1.02 -10.46 14.87
C ARG A 279 -0.58 -9.75 16.14
N LYS A 280 -0.46 -8.42 16.12
CA LYS A 280 0.01 -7.64 17.27
C LYS A 280 -1.06 -7.41 18.32
N THR A 281 -2.31 -7.28 17.89
CA THR A 281 -3.46 -7.04 18.77
C THR A 281 -4.13 -8.32 19.23
N GLU A 282 -3.93 -9.43 18.51
CA GLU A 282 -4.60 -10.74 18.72
C GLU A 282 -6.13 -10.63 18.72
N ILE A 283 -6.68 -9.55 18.13
CA ILE A 283 -8.11 -9.29 18.09
C ILE A 283 -8.82 -10.22 17.10
N GLU A 284 -9.99 -10.69 17.50
CA GLU A 284 -10.95 -11.39 16.62
C GLU A 284 -12.06 -10.42 16.25
N LEU A 285 -12.15 -10.05 14.98
CA LEU A 285 -13.14 -9.12 14.46
C LEU A 285 -14.27 -9.87 13.76
N ASP A 286 -15.51 -9.49 14.03
CA ASP A 286 -16.67 -10.02 13.32
C ASP A 286 -16.64 -9.62 11.84
N GLN A 287 -16.93 -10.59 10.96
CA GLN A 287 -17.15 -10.30 9.55
C GLN A 287 -18.64 -10.03 9.29
N LEU A 288 -18.90 -8.92 8.60
CA LEU A 288 -20.26 -8.58 8.21
C LEU A 288 -20.74 -9.51 7.07
N THR A 289 -21.60 -10.46 7.40
CA THR A 289 -22.20 -11.41 6.45
C THR A 289 -23.58 -10.97 5.96
N ASP A 290 -24.24 -10.08 6.70
CA ASP A 290 -25.54 -9.49 6.36
C ASP A 290 -25.35 -8.30 5.42
N ILE A 291 -26.05 -8.32 4.27
CA ILE A 291 -25.91 -7.31 3.23
C ILE A 291 -26.43 -5.93 3.68
N ASP A 292 -27.49 -5.88 4.50
CA ASP A 292 -28.07 -4.63 4.96
C ASP A 292 -27.14 -3.91 5.95
N LYS A 293 -26.52 -4.68 6.87
CA LYS A 293 -25.50 -4.18 7.79
C LYS A 293 -24.29 -3.66 7.04
N TYR A 294 -23.80 -4.43 6.07
CA TYR A 294 -22.67 -4.02 5.23
C TYR A 294 -22.96 -2.73 4.46
N GLN A 295 -24.11 -2.66 3.78
CA GLN A 295 -24.48 -1.47 2.99
C GLN A 295 -24.71 -0.23 3.87
N MET A 296 -25.22 -0.41 5.09
CA MET A 296 -25.36 0.71 6.03
C MET A 296 -23.99 1.29 6.41
N ILE A 297 -23.03 0.43 6.78
CA ILE A 297 -21.67 0.88 7.10
C ILE A 297 -20.99 1.49 5.88
N GLU A 298 -21.10 0.86 4.69
CA GLU A 298 -20.53 1.38 3.44
C GLU A 298 -21.02 2.80 3.13
N LYS A 299 -22.29 3.10 3.35
CA LYS A 299 -22.86 4.45 3.20
C LYS A 299 -22.28 5.46 4.20
N GLY A 300 -21.86 5.00 5.37
CA GLY A 300 -21.26 5.83 6.41
C GLY A 300 -19.78 6.14 6.17
N LEU A 301 -19.10 5.41 5.28
CA LEU A 301 -17.69 5.64 4.97
C LEU A 301 -17.51 6.92 4.16
N ARG A 302 -16.79 7.87 4.72
CA ARG A 302 -16.46 9.15 4.09
C ARG A 302 -15.00 9.49 4.40
N GLY A 303 -14.30 10.03 3.42
CA GLY A 303 -12.92 10.44 3.62
C GLY A 303 -12.45 11.31 2.47
N GLY A 304 -11.34 12.02 2.68
CA GLY A 304 -10.67 12.78 1.64
C GLY A 304 -11.32 14.11 1.32
N ILE A 305 -11.95 14.79 2.30
CA ILE A 305 -12.37 16.18 2.12
C ILE A 305 -11.14 17.06 2.18
N SER A 306 -11.00 17.90 1.14
CA SER A 306 -10.01 18.96 1.09
C SER A 306 -10.68 20.17 0.46
N MET A 307 -10.63 21.31 1.14
CA MET A 307 -11.24 22.55 0.65
C MET A 307 -10.39 23.76 1.04
N ILE A 308 -10.51 24.81 0.23
CA ILE A 308 -9.93 26.13 0.53
C ILE A 308 -11.13 27.06 0.73
N THR A 309 -11.33 27.53 1.96
CA THR A 309 -12.43 28.42 2.31
C THR A 309 -12.13 29.87 1.92
N HIS A 310 -10.89 30.31 2.16
CA HIS A 310 -10.40 31.62 1.77
C HIS A 310 -9.18 31.46 0.87
N ARG A 311 -9.24 32.05 -0.33
CA ARG A 311 -8.15 31.93 -1.33
C ARG A 311 -6.97 32.86 -1.09
N HIS A 312 -7.16 33.90 -0.28
CA HIS A 312 -6.16 34.91 0.02
C HIS A 312 -6.22 35.30 1.48
N GLY A 313 -5.08 35.44 2.11
CA GLY A 313 -4.92 35.98 3.44
C GLY A 313 -3.66 36.86 3.47
N GLU A 314 -3.75 38.01 4.12
CA GLU A 314 -2.66 38.95 4.29
C GLU A 314 -2.40 39.19 5.77
N ALA A 315 -1.15 39.00 6.18
CA ALA A 315 -0.75 39.31 7.54
C ALA A 315 -0.32 40.78 7.62
N ASN A 316 -0.67 41.45 8.71
CA ASN A 316 -0.19 42.77 9.04
C ASN A 316 0.26 42.82 10.50
N ASN A 317 1.55 42.67 10.78
CA ASN A 317 2.07 42.69 12.14
C ASN A 317 3.52 43.18 12.22
N LYS A 318 3.92 43.54 13.42
CA LYS A 318 5.23 44.17 13.70
C LYS A 318 6.49 43.37 13.29
N TYR A 319 6.34 42.10 12.91
CA TYR A 319 7.45 41.27 12.44
C TYR A 319 7.62 41.30 10.93
N LEU A 320 6.69 41.95 10.21
CA LEU A 320 6.77 42.11 8.75
C LEU A 320 7.42 43.43 8.37
N LYS A 321 8.14 43.41 7.23
CA LYS A 321 8.81 44.63 6.70
C LYS A 321 7.81 45.72 6.31
N ASP A 322 6.64 45.31 5.81
CA ASP A 322 5.60 46.19 5.30
C ASP A 322 4.49 46.42 6.34
N TYR A 323 4.82 46.36 7.64
CA TYR A 323 3.88 46.57 8.72
C TYR A 323 3.25 47.97 8.67
N ASP A 324 1.94 48.02 8.64
CA ASP A 324 1.15 49.24 8.71
C ASP A 324 0.47 49.34 10.11
N PRO A 325 0.97 50.19 11.00
CA PRO A 325 0.42 50.31 12.36
C PRO A 325 -0.96 50.99 12.40
N SER A 326 -1.43 51.55 11.28
CA SER A 326 -2.78 52.13 11.19
C SER A 326 -3.88 51.09 10.94
N LYS A 327 -3.50 49.89 10.56
CA LYS A 327 -4.43 48.75 10.31
C LYS A 327 -4.42 47.77 11.49
N GLU A 328 -5.47 46.98 11.57
CA GLU A 328 -5.55 45.88 12.54
C GLU A 328 -4.35 44.92 12.39
N SER A 329 -3.79 44.50 13.53
CA SER A 329 -2.72 43.50 13.53
C SER A 329 -3.26 42.10 13.27
N THR A 330 -2.86 41.52 12.15
CA THR A 330 -3.26 40.17 11.72
C THR A 330 -2.07 39.24 11.57
N TYR A 331 -2.30 37.96 11.85
CA TYR A 331 -1.30 36.89 11.78
C TYR A 331 -1.82 35.74 10.93
N LEU A 332 -0.95 35.14 10.13
CA LEU A 332 -1.24 33.89 9.44
C LEU A 332 -0.53 32.75 10.16
N SER A 333 -1.28 31.73 10.55
CA SER A 333 -0.76 30.52 11.17
C SER A 333 -1.04 29.32 10.28
N TYR A 334 -0.01 28.53 9.98
CA TYR A 334 -0.15 27.22 9.35
C TYR A 334 -0.04 26.16 10.42
N LEU A 335 -1.13 25.40 10.62
CA LEU A 335 -1.21 24.36 11.65
C LEU A 335 -1.50 23.02 11.00
N ASP A 336 -0.85 21.97 11.48
CA ASP A 336 -1.07 20.58 11.09
C ASP A 336 -1.34 19.72 12.32
N ALA A 337 -2.38 18.89 12.25
CA ALA A 337 -2.71 17.94 13.30
C ALA A 337 -1.82 16.70 13.19
N ASN A 338 -0.83 16.59 14.06
CA ASN A 338 0.09 15.46 14.06
C ASN A 338 -0.62 14.13 14.32
N ASN A 339 -0.37 13.14 13.44
CA ASN A 339 -0.87 11.76 13.58
C ASN A 339 -2.38 11.64 13.78
N LEU A 340 -3.18 12.43 13.05
CA LEU A 340 -4.64 12.47 13.20
C LEU A 340 -5.28 11.09 12.98
N TYR A 341 -4.82 10.32 11.99
CA TYR A 341 -5.31 8.96 11.76
C TYR A 341 -4.98 8.04 12.94
N GLY A 342 -3.78 8.13 13.51
CA GLY A 342 -3.41 7.37 14.70
C GLY A 342 -4.29 7.74 15.89
N TRP A 343 -4.55 9.02 16.10
CA TRP A 343 -5.46 9.48 17.15
C TRP A 343 -6.89 8.91 16.98
N ALA A 344 -7.42 8.90 15.77
CA ALA A 344 -8.73 8.32 15.50
C ALA A 344 -8.75 6.80 15.74
N MET A 345 -7.68 6.10 15.34
CA MET A 345 -7.58 4.65 15.46
C MET A 345 -7.36 4.14 16.89
N ILE A 346 -6.94 4.98 17.84
CA ILE A 346 -6.81 4.57 19.26
C ILE A 346 -8.11 4.77 20.06
N GLN A 347 -9.15 5.31 19.45
CA GLN A 347 -10.46 5.48 20.08
C GLN A 347 -11.20 4.14 20.19
N GLN A 348 -12.38 4.15 20.79
CA GLN A 348 -13.30 3.02 20.77
C GLN A 348 -13.73 2.74 19.32
N LEU A 349 -13.46 1.53 18.83
CA LEU A 349 -13.75 1.10 17.47
C LEU A 349 -14.64 -0.14 17.46
N PRO A 350 -15.55 -0.28 16.48
CA PRO A 350 -16.37 -1.48 16.33
C PRO A 350 -15.52 -2.75 16.23
N GLU A 351 -15.93 -3.81 16.92
CA GLU A 351 -15.25 -5.11 16.86
C GLU A 351 -16.20 -6.29 16.57
N SER A 352 -17.40 -6.33 17.18
CA SER A 352 -18.26 -7.49 17.11
C SER A 352 -19.74 -7.16 17.42
N ASN A 353 -20.62 -8.18 17.35
CA ASN A 353 -22.01 -8.13 17.76
C ASN A 353 -22.86 -7.07 17.05
N PHE A 354 -22.65 -6.92 15.74
CA PHE A 354 -23.42 -5.98 14.92
C PHE A 354 -24.88 -6.40 14.78
N ASN A 355 -25.83 -5.66 15.38
CA ASN A 355 -27.26 -5.93 15.33
C ASN A 355 -28.09 -4.68 15.13
N PHE A 356 -29.13 -4.74 14.29
CA PHE A 356 -30.15 -3.71 14.26
C PHE A 356 -30.96 -3.75 15.55
N VAL A 357 -31.16 -2.60 16.14
CA VAL A 357 -31.89 -2.42 17.41
C VAL A 357 -32.92 -1.31 17.26
N ASP A 358 -33.99 -1.42 18.05
CA ASP A 358 -34.97 -0.36 18.20
C ASP A 358 -34.63 0.44 19.46
N LYS A 359 -34.12 1.66 19.27
CA LYS A 359 -33.68 2.55 20.35
C LYS A 359 -34.11 4.00 20.05
N GLU A 360 -34.52 4.70 21.10
CA GLU A 360 -34.82 6.10 21.02
C GLU A 360 -33.55 6.97 20.88
N LEU A 361 -33.67 8.09 20.19
CA LEU A 361 -32.57 9.03 19.98
C LEU A 361 -31.91 9.46 21.30
N SER A 362 -32.72 9.72 22.33
CA SER A 362 -32.25 10.13 23.66
C SER A 362 -31.34 9.12 24.32
N GLU A 363 -31.63 7.82 24.19
CA GLU A 363 -30.80 6.74 24.71
C GLU A 363 -29.44 6.69 23.99
N ILE A 364 -29.44 6.86 22.66
CA ILE A 364 -28.20 6.88 21.86
C ILE A 364 -27.32 8.07 22.24
N LEU A 365 -27.94 9.24 22.44
CA LEU A 365 -27.21 10.47 22.80
C LEU A 365 -26.69 10.46 24.23
N SER A 366 -27.32 9.71 25.14
CA SER A 366 -26.84 9.54 26.53
C SER A 366 -25.71 8.53 26.70
N THR A 367 -25.43 7.69 25.68
CA THR A 367 -24.35 6.71 25.71
C THR A 367 -23.00 7.41 25.74
N ASP A 368 -22.13 7.07 26.70
CA ASP A 368 -20.79 7.64 26.78
C ASP A 368 -19.90 7.22 25.60
N ASP A 369 -18.89 8.02 25.29
CA ASP A 369 -18.01 7.77 24.15
C ASP A 369 -17.07 6.58 24.37
N ASP A 370 -16.86 6.18 25.62
CA ASP A 370 -16.05 5.03 26.07
C ASP A 370 -16.90 3.83 26.53
N ASP A 371 -18.22 3.87 26.32
CA ASP A 371 -19.10 2.73 26.56
C ASP A 371 -18.67 1.51 25.71
N ASN A 372 -18.94 0.31 26.21
CA ASN A 372 -18.68 -0.93 25.49
C ASN A 372 -19.57 -1.14 24.25
N HIS A 373 -20.63 -0.35 24.12
CA HIS A 373 -21.54 -0.36 22.98
C HIS A 373 -21.47 0.95 22.23
N GLY A 374 -21.43 0.87 20.91
CA GLY A 374 -21.50 2.00 20.01
C GLY A 374 -22.63 1.84 19.01
N TYR A 375 -22.93 2.91 18.29
CA TYR A 375 -24.03 2.96 17.33
C TYR A 375 -23.60 3.61 16.02
N ILE A 376 -24.04 3.03 14.90
CA ILE A 376 -24.13 3.70 13.61
C ILE A 376 -25.62 3.96 13.36
N VAL A 377 -25.97 5.19 13.04
CA VAL A 377 -27.35 5.61 12.87
C VAL A 377 -27.61 6.11 11.45
N GLU A 378 -28.82 5.88 10.96
CA GLU A 378 -29.33 6.47 9.72
C GLU A 378 -30.40 7.50 10.09
N VAL A 379 -30.12 8.79 9.83
CA VAL A 379 -30.97 9.93 10.27
C VAL A 379 -31.27 10.88 9.13
N ASP A 380 -32.37 11.66 9.27
CA ASP A 380 -32.55 12.89 8.52
C ASP A 380 -32.08 14.06 9.40
N LEU A 381 -31.23 14.92 8.84
CA LEU A 381 -30.71 16.11 9.51
C LEU A 381 -31.23 17.37 8.83
N HIS A 382 -31.81 18.26 9.62
CA HIS A 382 -32.10 19.62 9.21
C HIS A 382 -30.89 20.53 9.50
N TYR A 383 -30.52 21.33 8.53
CA TYR A 383 -29.46 22.33 8.63
C TYR A 383 -30.09 23.72 8.75
N PRO A 384 -30.26 24.30 9.96
CA PRO A 384 -30.88 25.58 10.15
C PRO A 384 -30.19 26.71 9.38
N LYS A 385 -30.99 27.59 8.75
CA LYS A 385 -30.43 28.68 7.92
C LYS A 385 -29.61 29.68 8.71
N GLU A 386 -29.92 29.89 9.98
CA GLU A 386 -29.16 30.74 10.90
C GLU A 386 -27.74 30.27 11.17
N LEU A 387 -27.45 29.02 10.86
CA LEU A 387 -26.09 28.46 10.96
C LEU A 387 -25.29 28.60 9.65
N HIS A 388 -25.94 28.99 8.55
CA HIS A 388 -25.27 28.96 7.25
C HIS A 388 -24.05 29.89 7.17
N ASP A 389 -24.19 31.12 7.69
CA ASP A 389 -23.06 32.07 7.70
C ASP A 389 -21.93 31.61 8.65
N LEU A 390 -22.31 31.05 9.82
CA LEU A 390 -21.35 30.54 10.80
C LEU A 390 -20.57 29.33 10.30
N HIS A 391 -21.24 28.44 9.54
CA HIS A 391 -20.66 27.20 9.04
C HIS A 391 -20.16 27.28 7.58
N ASN A 392 -20.25 28.48 6.95
CA ASN A 392 -19.87 28.64 5.55
C ASN A 392 -18.43 28.21 5.24
N ASP A 393 -17.51 28.47 6.16
CA ASP A 393 -16.11 28.10 6.02
C ASP A 393 -15.86 26.59 6.23
N TYR A 394 -16.77 25.93 6.95
CA TYR A 394 -16.63 24.52 7.29
C TYR A 394 -17.99 23.81 7.41
N PRO A 395 -18.74 23.63 6.30
CA PRO A 395 -20.02 22.94 6.33
C PRO A 395 -19.91 21.52 6.90
N LEU A 396 -20.80 21.17 7.82
CA LEU A 396 -20.87 19.86 8.44
C LEU A 396 -21.61 18.85 7.56
N ALA A 397 -21.49 17.56 7.90
CA ALA A 397 -22.18 16.47 7.24
C ALA A 397 -22.03 16.45 5.70
N PRO A 398 -20.80 16.31 5.17
CA PRO A 398 -20.56 16.25 3.74
C PRO A 398 -21.22 15.02 3.10
N GLU A 399 -21.67 15.16 1.85
CA GLU A 399 -22.36 14.10 1.14
C GLU A 399 -21.82 13.85 -0.26
N GLN A 400 -21.97 12.61 -0.74
CA GLN A 400 -21.62 12.25 -2.11
C GLN A 400 -22.68 12.78 -3.06
N MET A 401 -22.29 13.70 -3.95
CA MET A 401 -23.18 14.26 -4.96
C MET A 401 -22.48 14.51 -6.29
N ILE A 402 -23.25 14.51 -7.35
CA ILE A 402 -22.80 14.99 -8.66
C ILE A 402 -23.07 16.49 -8.69
N VAL A 403 -22.00 17.28 -8.83
CA VAL A 403 -22.10 18.74 -8.90
C VAL A 403 -22.63 19.15 -10.27
N ASN A 404 -23.74 19.85 -10.30
CA ASN A 404 -24.40 20.38 -11.50
C ASN A 404 -24.23 21.90 -11.60
N ASP A 405 -24.65 22.49 -12.70
CA ASP A 405 -24.54 23.94 -12.93
C ASP A 405 -25.28 24.76 -11.88
N ASN A 406 -26.40 24.25 -11.36
CA ASN A 406 -27.16 24.90 -10.31
C ASN A 406 -26.47 24.93 -8.93
N ASP A 407 -25.46 24.09 -8.75
CA ASP A 407 -24.64 24.00 -7.52
C ASP A 407 -23.42 24.93 -7.57
N LEU A 408 -23.20 25.60 -8.71
CA LEU A 408 -22.04 26.47 -8.94
C LEU A 408 -22.39 27.93 -8.72
N SER A 409 -21.43 28.69 -8.21
CA SER A 409 -21.56 30.15 -8.15
C SER A 409 -21.50 30.77 -9.55
N ALA A 410 -22.01 32.01 -9.71
CA ALA A 410 -21.94 32.75 -10.97
C ALA A 410 -20.49 32.83 -11.52
N TYR A 411 -19.50 33.03 -10.63
CA TYR A 411 -18.09 33.05 -11.00
C TYR A 411 -17.60 31.70 -11.53
N GLN A 412 -17.98 30.60 -10.85
CA GLN A 412 -17.58 29.25 -11.28
C GLN A 412 -18.23 28.87 -12.62
N LEU A 413 -19.48 29.28 -12.85
CA LEU A 413 -20.17 29.09 -14.13
C LEU A 413 -19.48 29.87 -15.27
N ASP A 414 -19.13 31.13 -15.05
CA ASP A 414 -18.40 31.94 -16.02
C ASP A 414 -17.04 31.32 -16.36
N LEU A 415 -16.27 30.91 -15.34
CA LEU A 415 -14.98 30.24 -15.53
C LEU A 415 -15.12 28.92 -16.29
N LYS A 416 -16.11 28.09 -15.93
CA LYS A 416 -16.42 26.83 -16.62
C LYS A 416 -16.71 27.08 -18.10
N ASN A 417 -17.53 28.09 -18.40
CA ASN A 417 -17.89 28.44 -19.78
C ASN A 417 -16.68 28.94 -20.57
N LYS A 418 -15.85 29.82 -19.97
CA LYS A 418 -14.62 30.32 -20.57
C LYS A 418 -13.60 29.23 -20.90
N MET A 419 -13.54 28.21 -20.06
CA MET A 419 -12.62 27.06 -20.21
C MET A 419 -13.26 25.88 -20.96
N GLU A 420 -14.49 26.00 -21.45
CA GLU A 420 -15.24 24.95 -22.14
C GLU A 420 -15.32 23.62 -21.39
N LEU A 421 -15.37 23.67 -20.05
CA LEU A 421 -15.37 22.47 -19.20
C LEU A 421 -16.75 21.81 -19.18
N LYS A 422 -16.77 20.49 -19.29
CA LYS A 422 -17.99 19.67 -19.18
C LYS A 422 -18.30 19.33 -17.72
N ASN A 423 -19.58 19.11 -17.41
CA ASN A 423 -20.00 18.60 -16.11
C ASN A 423 -19.40 17.23 -15.83
N SER A 424 -18.86 17.05 -14.65
CA SER A 424 -18.42 15.74 -14.18
C SER A 424 -19.63 14.84 -13.95
N LYS A 425 -19.55 13.59 -14.44
CA LYS A 425 -20.53 12.54 -14.13
C LYS A 425 -20.14 11.72 -12.91
N VAL A 426 -19.05 12.07 -12.26
CA VAL A 426 -18.52 11.37 -11.09
C VAL A 426 -18.95 12.08 -9.82
N GLY A 427 -19.53 11.33 -8.89
CA GLY A 427 -19.86 11.84 -7.56
C GLY A 427 -18.60 12.30 -6.81
N LYS A 428 -18.72 13.43 -6.13
CA LYS A 428 -17.70 14.00 -5.25
C LYS A 428 -18.23 14.08 -3.84
N LEU A 429 -17.37 13.95 -2.84
CA LEU A 429 -17.72 14.26 -1.47
C LEU A 429 -17.69 15.78 -1.29
N VAL A 430 -18.87 16.37 -1.11
CA VAL A 430 -19.06 17.82 -1.10
C VAL A 430 -19.59 18.27 0.25
N PRO A 431 -18.88 19.16 0.97
CA PRO A 431 -19.46 19.88 2.10
C PRO A 431 -20.44 20.93 1.60
N ASN A 432 -21.66 20.87 2.11
CA ASN A 432 -22.74 21.83 1.77
C ASN A 432 -23.67 22.05 2.96
N LEU A 433 -24.49 23.09 2.90
CA LEU A 433 -25.38 23.52 3.95
C LEU A 433 -26.85 23.02 3.76
N ASN A 434 -27.04 22.00 2.92
CA ASN A 434 -28.37 21.43 2.67
C ASN A 434 -28.78 20.49 3.81
N ASP A 435 -30.10 20.30 3.95
CA ASP A 435 -30.66 19.22 4.76
C ASP A 435 -30.20 17.86 4.26
N LYS A 436 -29.97 16.91 5.16
CA LYS A 436 -29.52 15.57 4.82
C LYS A 436 -30.64 14.54 4.96
N LYS A 437 -30.74 13.64 4.00
CA LYS A 437 -31.73 12.56 4.01
C LYS A 437 -31.05 11.21 4.11
N ARG A 438 -31.53 10.37 5.05
CA ARG A 438 -30.98 9.03 5.31
C ARG A 438 -29.45 9.03 5.44
N TYR A 439 -28.94 10.01 6.18
CA TYR A 439 -27.51 10.21 6.41
C TYR A 439 -27.01 9.21 7.45
N VAL A 440 -26.03 8.39 7.07
CA VAL A 440 -25.45 7.38 7.94
C VAL A 440 -24.18 7.91 8.58
N LEU A 441 -24.09 7.85 9.90
CA LEU A 441 -22.92 8.30 10.66
C LEU A 441 -22.79 7.57 12.01
N HIS A 442 -21.60 7.63 12.58
CA HIS A 442 -21.31 7.16 13.93
C HIS A 442 -21.95 8.09 14.97
N TYR A 443 -22.47 7.55 16.08
CA TYR A 443 -23.19 8.31 17.10
C TYR A 443 -22.36 9.46 17.72
N ARG A 444 -21.04 9.31 17.85
CA ARG A 444 -20.16 10.41 18.32
C ARG A 444 -20.16 11.60 17.36
N ASN A 445 -20.14 11.35 16.05
CA ASN A 445 -20.27 12.42 15.07
C ASN A 445 -21.66 13.04 15.09
N LEU A 446 -22.70 12.26 15.36
CA LEU A 446 -24.06 12.81 15.53
C LEU A 446 -24.11 13.76 16.72
N LYS A 447 -23.60 13.36 17.89
CA LYS A 447 -23.51 14.23 19.07
C LYS A 447 -22.81 15.55 18.74
N TYR A 448 -21.68 15.48 18.04
CA TYR A 448 -20.94 16.67 17.62
C TYR A 448 -21.77 17.59 16.69
N TYR A 449 -22.48 17.02 15.71
CA TYR A 449 -23.29 17.83 14.81
C TYR A 449 -24.47 18.50 15.53
N LEU A 450 -25.08 17.81 16.50
CA LEU A 450 -26.15 18.39 17.33
C LEU A 450 -25.62 19.48 18.26
N ASP A 451 -24.43 19.31 18.84
CA ASP A 451 -23.72 20.34 19.61
C ASP A 451 -23.47 21.60 18.77
N LYS A 452 -23.24 21.45 17.47
CA LYS A 452 -23.08 22.57 16.51
C LYS A 452 -24.39 23.08 15.92
N GLY A 453 -25.55 22.63 16.39
CA GLY A 453 -26.85 23.19 16.08
C GLY A 453 -27.61 22.47 14.95
N LEU A 454 -27.13 21.39 14.36
CA LEU A 454 -27.94 20.58 13.45
C LEU A 454 -29.07 19.89 14.23
N ILE A 455 -30.16 19.56 13.55
CA ILE A 455 -31.34 18.98 14.19
C ILE A 455 -31.69 17.65 13.53
N VAL A 456 -31.84 16.59 14.32
CA VAL A 456 -32.41 15.32 13.83
C VAL A 456 -33.90 15.46 13.66
N THR A 457 -34.38 15.32 12.44
CA THR A 457 -35.84 15.36 12.13
C THR A 457 -36.44 13.95 12.08
N LYS A 458 -35.64 12.93 11.83
CA LYS A 458 -36.06 11.53 11.81
C LYS A 458 -34.91 10.58 12.07
N LEU A 459 -35.12 9.59 12.94
CA LEU A 459 -34.27 8.41 13.12
C LEU A 459 -34.87 7.25 12.32
N HIS A 460 -34.08 6.61 11.43
CA HIS A 460 -34.57 5.54 10.55
C HIS A 460 -34.13 4.16 11.03
N ARG A 461 -32.83 3.98 11.24
CA ARG A 461 -32.25 2.70 11.66
C ARG A 461 -31.09 2.93 12.61
N VAL A 462 -30.92 1.99 13.52
CA VAL A 462 -29.82 1.96 14.48
C VAL A 462 -29.12 0.63 14.39
N LEU A 463 -27.83 0.65 14.10
CA LEU A 463 -26.94 -0.52 14.15
C LEU A 463 -26.08 -0.40 15.40
N GLN A 464 -26.31 -1.29 16.37
CA GLN A 464 -25.51 -1.42 17.58
C GLN A 464 -24.35 -2.39 17.35
N PHE A 465 -23.23 -2.17 17.99
CA PHE A 465 -22.06 -3.05 18.00
C PHE A 465 -21.33 -2.98 19.35
N THR A 466 -20.54 -4.00 19.63
CA THR A 466 -19.54 -3.94 20.71
C THR A 466 -18.31 -3.19 20.20
N GLN A 467 -17.76 -2.32 21.04
CA GLN A 467 -16.57 -1.54 20.70
C GLN A 467 -15.52 -1.58 21.82
N SER A 468 -14.26 -1.44 21.44
CA SER A 468 -13.14 -1.29 22.34
C SER A 468 -12.00 -0.52 21.67
N ASN A 469 -10.99 -0.14 22.42
CA ASN A 469 -9.80 0.51 21.86
C ASN A 469 -8.76 -0.53 21.38
N TRP A 470 -9.22 -1.60 20.74
CA TRP A 470 -8.43 -2.76 20.35
C TRP A 470 -7.21 -2.43 19.47
N LEU A 471 -7.28 -1.36 18.68
CA LEU A 471 -6.20 -0.96 17.77
C LEU A 471 -5.10 -0.15 18.48
N LYS A 472 -5.36 0.33 19.70
CA LYS A 472 -4.43 1.19 20.46
C LYS A 472 -3.06 0.54 20.67
N THR A 473 -3.01 -0.74 21.02
CA THR A 473 -1.76 -1.47 21.26
C THR A 473 -0.84 -1.44 20.04
N TYR A 474 -1.39 -1.61 18.84
CA TYR A 474 -0.64 -1.56 17.60
C TYR A 474 -0.14 -0.14 17.26
N ILE A 475 -1.02 0.85 17.40
CA ILE A 475 -0.69 2.26 17.09
C ILE A 475 0.37 2.79 18.06
N ASP A 476 0.22 2.53 19.35
CA ASP A 476 1.19 2.93 20.38
C ASP A 476 2.54 2.23 20.15
N PHE A 477 2.53 0.95 19.80
CA PHE A 477 3.75 0.23 19.47
C PHE A 477 4.51 0.93 18.33
N ASN A 478 3.86 1.19 17.19
CA ASN A 478 4.49 1.84 16.05
C ASN A 478 4.95 3.28 16.37
N THR A 479 4.15 4.02 17.12
CA THR A 479 4.49 5.38 17.55
C THR A 479 5.73 5.39 18.45
N ASN A 480 5.82 4.44 19.38
CA ASN A 480 6.97 4.29 20.27
C ASN A 480 8.22 3.85 19.51
N GLN A 481 8.10 2.91 18.55
CA GLN A 481 9.23 2.51 17.72
C GLN A 481 9.71 3.68 16.85
N ARG A 482 8.79 4.43 16.25
CA ARG A 482 9.12 5.63 15.47
C ARG A 482 9.86 6.67 16.30
N ALA A 483 9.47 6.88 17.57
CA ALA A 483 10.15 7.80 18.47
C ALA A 483 11.58 7.34 18.83
N LYS A 484 11.80 6.02 18.91
CA LYS A 484 13.11 5.41 19.19
C LYS A 484 13.98 5.25 17.94
N ALA A 485 13.41 5.34 16.76
CA ALA A 485 14.10 5.12 15.50
C ALA A 485 15.26 6.10 15.30
N LYS A 486 16.42 5.58 14.97
CA LYS A 486 17.68 6.34 14.85
C LYS A 486 17.88 6.93 13.46
N ASN A 487 17.17 6.44 12.46
CA ASN A 487 17.32 6.81 11.05
C ASN A 487 15.97 7.13 10.39
N SER A 488 16.01 7.73 9.21
CA SER A 488 14.83 8.13 8.45
C SER A 488 14.04 6.94 7.92
N PHE A 489 14.72 5.85 7.55
CA PHE A 489 14.08 4.66 7.00
C PHE A 489 13.12 4.02 8.02
N GLU A 490 13.58 3.77 9.24
CA GLU A 490 12.73 3.23 10.32
C GLU A 490 11.61 4.18 10.69
N LYS A 491 11.88 5.50 10.76
CA LYS A 491 10.83 6.51 11.04
C LYS A 491 9.71 6.47 10.02
N ASP A 492 10.07 6.37 8.76
CA ASP A 492 9.11 6.30 7.66
C ASP A 492 8.37 4.94 7.66
N PHE A 493 9.07 3.84 7.94
CA PHE A 493 8.48 2.51 8.06
C PHE A 493 7.34 2.50 9.09
N PHE A 494 7.58 2.89 10.34
CA PHE A 494 6.55 2.88 11.39
C PHE A 494 5.42 3.88 11.14
N LYS A 495 5.70 5.02 10.50
CA LYS A 495 4.66 5.95 10.04
C LYS A 495 3.75 5.31 9.00
N LEU A 496 4.35 4.64 8.02
CA LEU A 496 3.61 3.95 6.95
C LEU A 496 2.78 2.80 7.51
N MET A 497 3.27 2.05 8.49
CA MET A 497 2.54 0.95 9.13
C MET A 497 1.23 1.41 9.77
N ASN A 498 1.22 2.56 10.46
CA ASN A 498 -0.01 3.13 11.01
C ASN A 498 -0.98 3.58 9.90
N ASN A 499 -0.49 4.36 8.94
CA ASN A 499 -1.33 4.92 7.88
C ASN A 499 -1.89 3.84 6.95
N ALA A 500 -1.16 2.75 6.73
CA ALA A 500 -1.56 1.66 5.86
C ALA A 500 -2.77 0.88 6.40
N VAL A 501 -2.90 0.73 7.72
CA VAL A 501 -4.10 0.14 8.34
C VAL A 501 -5.32 0.99 8.07
N PHE A 502 -5.24 2.31 8.26
CA PHE A 502 -6.33 3.22 7.89
C PHE A 502 -6.68 3.10 6.41
N GLY A 503 -5.68 3.12 5.52
CA GLY A 503 -5.88 2.95 4.08
C GLY A 503 -6.61 1.65 3.74
N LYS A 504 -6.31 0.55 4.45
CA LYS A 504 -6.97 -0.75 4.25
C LYS A 504 -8.45 -0.74 4.64
N THR A 505 -8.83 -0.03 5.71
CA THR A 505 -10.24 0.10 6.10
C THR A 505 -11.08 0.87 5.08
N MET A 506 -10.46 1.71 4.25
CA MET A 506 -11.10 2.52 3.20
C MET A 506 -11.15 1.82 1.83
N GLU A 507 -10.67 0.57 1.72
CA GLU A 507 -10.65 -0.17 0.46
C GLU A 507 -12.06 -0.44 -0.07
N ASN A 508 -12.34 0.02 -1.31
CA ASN A 508 -13.61 -0.26 -1.97
C ASN A 508 -13.49 -1.49 -2.89
N VAL A 509 -13.89 -2.66 -2.39
CA VAL A 509 -13.82 -3.94 -3.13
C VAL A 509 -14.73 -3.98 -4.37
N ARG A 510 -15.73 -3.10 -4.48
CA ARG A 510 -16.60 -3.00 -5.66
C ARG A 510 -15.87 -2.47 -6.88
N ASN A 511 -14.83 -1.64 -6.66
CA ASN A 511 -14.05 -1.02 -7.73
C ASN A 511 -12.95 -1.93 -8.29
N HIS A 512 -12.77 -3.13 -7.74
CA HIS A 512 -11.79 -4.08 -8.29
C HIS A 512 -12.22 -4.56 -9.67
N SER A 513 -11.31 -4.54 -10.64
CA SER A 513 -11.54 -5.05 -11.99
C SER A 513 -11.39 -6.58 -12.06
N ASP A 514 -12.20 -7.26 -12.90
CA ASP A 514 -11.99 -8.67 -13.29
C ASP A 514 -11.37 -8.71 -14.68
N ILE A 515 -10.04 -8.60 -14.74
CA ILE A 515 -9.28 -8.65 -15.98
C ILE A 515 -8.47 -9.94 -16.03
N GLN A 516 -8.54 -10.65 -17.14
CA GLN A 516 -7.84 -11.90 -17.39
C GLN A 516 -6.96 -11.76 -18.63
N LEU A 517 -5.71 -12.18 -18.54
CA LEU A 517 -4.78 -12.24 -19.66
C LEU A 517 -4.81 -13.66 -20.27
N ILE A 518 -5.07 -13.75 -21.55
CA ILE A 518 -5.30 -15.01 -22.25
C ILE A 518 -4.34 -15.08 -23.44
N ASN A 519 -3.58 -16.16 -23.52
CA ASN A 519 -2.65 -16.51 -24.60
C ASN A 519 -3.10 -17.77 -25.37
N ASP A 520 -4.40 -18.05 -25.38
CA ASP A 520 -5.00 -19.22 -26.00
C ASP A 520 -6.34 -18.82 -26.66
N GLY A 521 -6.46 -18.96 -27.97
CA GLY A 521 -7.63 -18.56 -28.74
C GLY A 521 -8.92 -19.29 -28.37
N ASP A 522 -8.85 -20.59 -28.02
CA ASP A 522 -10.03 -21.36 -27.60
C ASP A 522 -10.55 -20.88 -26.25
N LYS A 523 -9.64 -20.55 -25.32
CA LYS A 523 -10.02 -19.96 -24.04
C LYS A 523 -10.62 -18.56 -24.22
N PHE A 524 -10.08 -17.76 -25.10
CA PHE A 524 -10.63 -16.44 -25.43
C PHE A 524 -12.06 -16.58 -25.97
N THR A 525 -12.27 -17.43 -26.98
CA THR A 525 -13.60 -17.64 -27.58
C THR A 525 -14.62 -18.12 -26.53
N LYS A 526 -14.24 -19.06 -25.68
CA LYS A 526 -15.09 -19.54 -24.58
C LYS A 526 -15.41 -18.45 -23.55
N LEU A 527 -14.50 -17.52 -23.27
CA LEU A 527 -14.75 -16.44 -22.34
C LEU A 527 -15.57 -15.32 -22.98
N ALA A 528 -15.27 -14.97 -24.23
CA ALA A 528 -15.98 -13.94 -24.98
C ALA A 528 -17.46 -14.29 -25.23
N SER A 529 -17.79 -15.59 -25.30
CA SER A 529 -19.18 -16.05 -25.45
C SER A 529 -19.99 -16.05 -24.13
N LYS A 530 -19.38 -15.74 -22.99
CA LYS A 530 -20.08 -15.71 -21.68
C LYS A 530 -20.76 -14.36 -21.45
N PRO A 531 -21.95 -14.33 -20.80
CA PRO A 531 -22.66 -13.09 -20.47
C PRO A 531 -21.84 -12.09 -19.62
N LYS A 532 -20.83 -12.57 -18.89
CA LYS A 532 -19.95 -11.72 -18.09
C LYS A 532 -18.89 -10.98 -18.90
N TYR A 533 -18.69 -11.31 -20.17
CA TYR A 533 -17.76 -10.57 -21.02
C TYR A 533 -18.17 -9.10 -21.13
N LYS A 534 -17.20 -8.18 -20.98
CA LYS A 534 -17.44 -6.73 -21.07
C LYS A 534 -16.70 -6.14 -22.28
N SER A 535 -15.40 -6.32 -22.32
CA SER A 535 -14.54 -5.77 -23.38
C SER A 535 -13.19 -6.51 -23.42
N CYS A 536 -12.41 -6.29 -24.48
CA CYS A 536 -11.04 -6.79 -24.54
C CYS A 536 -10.10 -5.80 -25.22
N VAL A 537 -8.81 -5.97 -24.95
CA VAL A 537 -7.70 -5.30 -25.64
C VAL A 537 -6.76 -6.38 -26.17
N ILE A 538 -6.51 -6.38 -27.46
CA ILE A 538 -5.60 -7.31 -28.13
C ILE A 538 -4.21 -6.68 -28.12
N PHE A 539 -3.25 -7.34 -27.49
CA PHE A 539 -1.86 -6.90 -27.43
C PHE A 539 -1.02 -7.46 -28.57
N ASP A 540 -1.32 -8.69 -29.01
CA ASP A 540 -0.61 -9.41 -30.07
C ASP A 540 -1.52 -10.51 -30.63
N GLU A 541 -1.13 -11.17 -31.72
CA GLU A 541 -1.85 -12.29 -32.35
C GLU A 541 -2.25 -13.39 -31.35
N ASN A 542 -1.43 -13.62 -30.34
CA ASN A 542 -1.63 -14.66 -29.33
C ASN A 542 -1.79 -14.13 -27.90
N LEU A 543 -2.11 -12.86 -27.71
CA LEU A 543 -2.26 -12.27 -26.37
C LEU A 543 -3.38 -11.25 -26.32
N VAL A 544 -4.35 -11.50 -25.47
CA VAL A 544 -5.51 -10.63 -25.25
C VAL A 544 -5.80 -10.45 -23.76
N ALA A 545 -6.08 -9.22 -23.34
CA ALA A 545 -6.65 -8.94 -22.02
C ALA A 545 -8.18 -8.81 -22.14
N VAL A 546 -8.91 -9.56 -21.33
CA VAL A 546 -10.38 -9.57 -21.32
C VAL A 546 -10.86 -9.04 -19.97
N GLU A 547 -11.69 -8.00 -20.04
CA GLU A 547 -12.41 -7.48 -18.87
C GLU A 547 -13.80 -8.14 -18.79
N CYS A 548 -14.13 -8.59 -17.58
CA CYS A 548 -15.43 -9.18 -17.29
C CYS A 548 -16.22 -8.33 -16.31
N HIS A 549 -17.55 -8.32 -16.45
CA HIS A 549 -18.44 -7.82 -15.42
C HIS A 549 -18.30 -8.67 -14.16
N LYS A 550 -18.15 -8.04 -13.01
CA LYS A 550 -18.27 -8.72 -11.73
C LYS A 550 -19.72 -9.12 -11.49
N THR A 551 -19.99 -10.39 -11.54
CA THR A 551 -21.32 -10.96 -11.21
C THR A 551 -21.50 -11.20 -9.73
N THR A 552 -20.41 -11.35 -8.99
CA THR A 552 -20.39 -11.53 -7.54
C THR A 552 -19.26 -10.73 -6.91
N VAL A 553 -19.55 -10.08 -5.79
CA VAL A 553 -18.55 -9.40 -4.96
C VAL A 553 -18.47 -10.12 -3.62
N LYS A 554 -17.29 -10.57 -3.23
CA LYS A 554 -17.04 -11.12 -1.89
C LYS A 554 -16.79 -9.95 -0.95
N LEU A 555 -17.78 -9.58 -0.17
CA LEU A 555 -17.74 -8.42 0.72
C LEU A 555 -16.88 -8.65 1.97
N ASN A 556 -16.81 -9.89 2.40
CA ASN A 556 -16.11 -10.35 3.60
C ASN A 556 -14.94 -11.29 3.27
N LYS A 557 -14.22 -11.03 2.20
CA LYS A 557 -13.01 -11.79 1.89
C LYS A 557 -11.98 -11.56 2.99
N PRO A 558 -11.53 -12.61 3.70
CA PRO A 558 -10.41 -12.46 4.61
C PRO A 558 -9.19 -11.97 3.83
N ASN A 559 -8.43 -11.07 4.41
CA ASN A 559 -7.26 -10.45 3.75
C ASN A 559 -6.05 -11.39 3.65
N SER A 560 -6.19 -12.64 4.03
CA SER A 560 -5.20 -13.68 3.79
C SER A 560 -5.24 -14.08 2.31
N ASN A 561 -4.30 -13.58 1.55
CA ASN A 561 -3.94 -13.95 0.17
C ASN A 561 -4.83 -13.44 -0.94
#